data_2a6f1f207028f09891bec49a258ddf13
#
_entry.id   2a6f1f207028f09891bec49a258ddf13
#
_cell.length_a   1.000
_cell.length_b   1.000
_cell.length_c   1.000
_cell.angle_alpha   90.00
_cell.angle_beta   90.00
_cell.angle_gamma   90.00
#
_symmetry.space_group_name_H-M   'P 1'
#
loop_
_entity.id
_entity.type
_entity.pdbx_description
1 polymer ?
#
loop_
_entity_poly.entity_id
_entity_poly.type
_entity_poly.pdbx_seq_one_letter_code
_entity_poly.pdbx_strand_id
1 'polypeptide(L)'
;EQSYNHNQSAATLLTTDYGPYTFVESAPAGQRVGRDYGLRARGYLLDDHLEYRGGLYQGVRGTNAANDLRFTGRVMYSFFTPQVGLFYRGTSLGKTQTLSIGGSYDTQEEYDSIGLDFFWDQPIGESAFVFQADYVNTDGGDFLTALAEQTNMLFETGFYFSSIRLQPFLQYATQNFKDSGRVDEERLTAGLTYYITGHNNNLKLSYTKIEPDAGESRDQINLQWQIFQF
;
A
#
# COMPACT_ATOMS: atom_id res chain seq x y z
N GLU A 1 11.64 -7.86 5.84
CA GLU A 1 10.70 -6.97 5.15
C GLU A 1 9.74 -6.34 6.14
N GLN A 2 9.58 -5.04 6.08
CA GLN A 2 8.71 -4.26 6.94
C GLN A 2 7.35 -4.15 6.26
N SER A 3 6.26 -4.38 6.97
CA SER A 3 4.91 -4.12 6.49
C SER A 3 4.36 -2.93 7.27
N TYR A 4 4.11 -1.85 6.58
CA TYR A 4 3.74 -0.58 7.18
C TYR A 4 2.24 -0.28 7.05
N ASN A 5 1.64 -0.59 5.92
CA ASN A 5 0.22 -0.46 5.64
C ASN A 5 -0.35 -1.78 5.09
N HIS A 6 -1.53 -1.77 4.50
CA HIS A 6 -2.11 -2.94 3.86
C HIS A 6 -1.38 -3.28 2.54
N ASN A 7 -0.13 -3.76 2.66
CA ASN A 7 0.69 -4.18 1.52
C ASN A 7 0.11 -5.43 0.85
N GLN A 8 -0.49 -5.25 -0.30
CA GLN A 8 -1.04 -6.34 -1.10
C GLN A 8 0.08 -7.22 -1.69
N SER A 9 -0.19 -8.51 -1.78
CA SER A 9 0.67 -9.42 -2.53
C SER A 9 0.62 -9.09 -4.03
N ALA A 10 1.77 -9.02 -4.69
CA ALA A 10 1.87 -8.82 -6.14
C ALA A 10 0.99 -9.80 -6.93
N ALA A 11 0.79 -11.01 -6.41
CA ALA A 11 -0.09 -12.02 -7.04
C ALA A 11 -1.57 -11.63 -7.07
N THR A 12 -2.04 -10.78 -6.15
CA THR A 12 -3.48 -10.48 -5.95
C THR A 12 -3.81 -9.00 -6.04
N LEU A 13 -2.89 -8.17 -6.54
CA LEU A 13 -3.09 -6.73 -6.70
C LEU A 13 -4.38 -6.42 -7.47
N LEU A 14 -5.13 -5.43 -6.98
CA LEU A 14 -6.28 -4.88 -7.69
C LEU A 14 -5.83 -4.12 -8.94
N THR A 15 -4.86 -3.23 -8.78
CA THR A 15 -4.30 -2.39 -9.85
C THR A 15 -3.14 -3.08 -10.59
N THR A 16 -2.48 -2.36 -11.49
CA THR A 16 -1.22 -2.79 -12.11
C THR A 16 -0.05 -2.70 -11.11
N ASP A 17 1.04 -3.47 -11.31
CA ASP A 17 2.24 -3.41 -10.45
C ASP A 17 2.95 -2.05 -10.46
N TYR A 18 2.59 -1.18 -11.38
CA TYR A 18 3.23 0.12 -11.56
C TYR A 18 2.77 1.20 -10.59
N GLY A 19 2.01 0.96 -9.63
CA GLY A 19 1.62 2.01 -8.69
C GLY A 19 0.62 1.56 -7.63
N PRO A 20 0.79 0.32 -7.09
CA PRO A 20 -0.15 -0.19 -6.10
C PRO A 20 -0.08 0.57 -4.78
N TYR A 21 1.00 1.30 -4.53
CA TYR A 21 1.24 2.04 -3.29
C TYR A 21 1.60 3.49 -3.57
N THR A 22 0.99 4.08 -4.59
CA THR A 22 1.26 5.46 -4.99
C THR A 22 1.24 6.40 -3.77
N PHE A 23 2.39 7.01 -3.48
CA PHE A 23 2.67 7.89 -2.34
C PHE A 23 2.63 7.28 -0.93
N VAL A 24 2.09 6.07 -0.75
CA VAL A 24 1.93 5.42 0.56
C VAL A 24 2.92 4.27 0.79
N GLU A 25 4.11 4.38 0.24
CA GLU A 25 5.18 3.41 0.43
C GLU A 25 5.69 3.36 1.88
N SER A 26 6.09 2.19 2.31
CA SER A 26 6.55 1.92 3.68
C SER A 26 8.05 2.13 3.90
N ALA A 27 8.73 2.88 3.05
CA ALA A 27 10.17 3.09 3.17
C ALA A 27 10.53 4.57 3.08
N PRO A 28 11.46 5.06 3.93
CA PRO A 28 12.00 6.40 3.80
C PRO A 28 12.71 6.59 2.45
N ALA A 29 12.81 7.84 2.01
CA ALA A 29 13.49 8.21 0.78
C ALA A 29 14.91 7.59 0.68
N GLY A 30 15.22 7.01 -0.47
CA GLY A 30 16.53 6.40 -0.73
C GLY A 30 16.68 4.96 -0.26
N GLN A 31 15.69 4.39 0.41
CA GLN A 31 15.68 2.98 0.82
C GLN A 31 14.92 2.12 -0.20
N ARG A 32 15.30 0.85 -0.28
CA ARG A 32 14.50 -0.14 -1.01
C ARG A 32 13.26 -0.46 -0.21
N VAL A 33 12.11 -0.42 -0.87
CA VAL A 33 10.79 -0.63 -0.27
C VAL A 33 10.81 -1.79 0.74
N GLY A 34 10.52 -1.46 2.00
CA GLY A 34 10.26 -2.41 3.07
C GLY A 34 11.37 -3.41 3.40
N ARG A 35 12.63 -3.15 3.04
CA ARG A 35 13.74 -4.08 3.32
C ARG A 35 14.87 -3.40 4.07
N ASP A 36 15.26 -4.03 5.21
CA ASP A 36 16.36 -3.55 6.04
C ASP A 36 16.92 -4.72 6.87
N TYR A 37 18.12 -4.55 7.42
CA TYR A 37 18.72 -5.49 8.37
C TYR A 37 18.19 -5.23 9.77
N GLY A 38 17.65 -6.25 10.44
CA GLY A 38 17.10 -6.07 11.77
C GLY A 38 16.41 -7.31 12.32
N LEU A 39 15.78 -7.13 13.46
CA LEU A 39 14.97 -8.13 14.13
C LEU A 39 13.51 -7.70 14.14
N ARG A 40 12.62 -8.62 13.83
CA ARG A 40 11.18 -8.39 13.83
C ARG A 40 10.47 -9.47 14.64
N ALA A 41 9.56 -9.04 15.51
CA ALA A 41 8.54 -9.87 16.13
C ALA A 41 7.20 -9.66 15.40
N ARG A 42 6.46 -10.73 15.23
CA ARG A 42 5.11 -10.74 14.66
C ARG A 42 4.29 -11.81 15.35
N GLY A 43 3.03 -11.54 15.60
CA GLY A 43 2.12 -12.52 16.15
C GLY A 43 0.67 -12.17 15.90
N TYR A 44 -0.18 -13.10 16.31
CA TYR A 44 -1.62 -13.02 16.20
C TYR A 44 -2.26 -13.32 17.55
N LEU A 45 -3.36 -12.65 17.86
CA LEU A 45 -4.18 -12.83 19.05
C LEU A 45 -5.65 -12.87 18.63
N LEU A 46 -6.53 -13.27 19.55
CA LEU A 46 -7.98 -13.28 19.36
C LEU A 46 -8.39 -14.10 18.12
N ASP A 47 -7.94 -15.35 18.05
CA ASP A 47 -8.19 -16.26 16.92
C ASP A 47 -7.77 -15.64 15.56
N ASP A 48 -6.56 -15.06 15.54
CA ASP A 48 -5.92 -14.40 14.40
C ASP A 48 -6.56 -13.06 13.97
N HIS A 49 -7.59 -12.59 14.67
CA HIS A 49 -8.25 -11.32 14.34
C HIS A 49 -7.40 -10.10 14.66
N LEU A 50 -6.51 -10.16 15.66
CA LEU A 50 -5.59 -9.09 16.01
C LEU A 50 -4.17 -9.47 15.62
N GLU A 51 -3.61 -8.81 14.63
CA GLU A 51 -2.20 -8.94 14.26
C GLU A 51 -1.38 -7.82 14.89
N TYR A 52 -0.18 -8.15 15.37
CA TYR A 52 0.84 -7.17 15.76
C TYR A 52 2.18 -7.48 15.08
N ARG A 53 2.90 -6.43 14.75
CA ARG A 53 4.27 -6.47 14.23
C ARG A 53 5.08 -5.38 14.93
N GLY A 54 6.32 -5.69 15.28
CA GLY A 54 7.26 -4.72 15.81
C GLY A 54 8.66 -5.10 15.41
N GLY A 55 9.52 -4.14 15.10
CA GLY A 55 10.87 -4.42 14.65
C GLY A 55 11.85 -3.31 14.95
N LEU A 56 13.10 -3.71 15.17
CA LEU A 56 14.26 -2.84 15.26
C LEU A 56 15.17 -3.13 14.08
N TYR A 57 15.54 -2.11 13.35
CA TYR A 57 16.29 -2.22 12.11
C TYR A 57 17.51 -1.30 12.12
N GLN A 58 18.44 -1.58 11.22
CA GLN A 58 19.62 -0.73 11.02
C GLN A 58 19.22 0.70 10.62
N GLY A 59 18.20 0.83 9.78
CA GLY A 59 17.72 2.12 9.28
C GLY A 59 18.66 2.79 8.30
N VAL A 60 18.41 4.07 8.06
CA VAL A 60 19.25 4.92 7.22
C VAL A 60 20.57 5.19 7.94
N ARG A 61 21.69 5.09 7.23
CA ARG A 61 23.03 5.38 7.72
C ARG A 61 23.65 6.52 6.91
N GLY A 62 24.34 7.39 7.59
CA GLY A 62 25.00 8.54 7.01
C GLY A 62 25.77 9.31 8.05
N THR A 63 26.32 10.46 7.65
CA THR A 63 27.18 11.29 8.52
C THR A 63 26.43 11.83 9.74
N ASN A 64 25.13 12.01 9.63
CA ASN A 64 24.24 12.55 10.68
C ASN A 64 23.52 11.45 11.48
N ALA A 65 23.66 10.18 11.12
CA ALA A 65 23.05 9.09 11.87
C ALA A 65 23.89 8.80 13.13
N ALA A 66 23.38 9.16 14.28
CA ALA A 66 24.03 8.93 15.59
C ALA A 66 24.07 7.46 16.03
N ASN A 67 23.98 6.50 15.13
CA ASN A 67 23.87 5.07 15.35
C ASN A 67 22.53 4.58 15.91
N ASP A 68 21.51 5.41 15.93
CA ASP A 68 20.19 5.02 16.38
C ASP A 68 19.55 4.00 15.43
N LEU A 69 18.83 3.08 16.02
CA LEU A 69 18.10 2.07 15.27
C LEU A 69 16.74 2.61 14.84
N ARG A 70 16.29 2.19 13.67
CA ARG A 70 14.93 2.43 13.21
C ARG A 70 13.97 1.49 13.91
N PHE A 71 12.91 2.01 14.45
CA PHE A 71 11.80 1.23 15.02
C PHE A 71 10.59 1.29 14.08
N THR A 72 9.95 0.14 13.85
CA THR A 72 8.65 0.07 13.18
C THR A 72 7.66 -0.74 14.02
N GLY A 73 6.42 -0.29 14.09
CA GLY A 73 5.33 -0.98 14.75
C GLY A 73 4.06 -0.96 13.90
N ARG A 74 3.28 -2.03 13.96
CA ARG A 74 1.97 -2.12 13.33
C ARG A 74 1.02 -2.97 14.14
N VAL A 75 -0.25 -2.54 14.20
CA VAL A 75 -1.36 -3.31 14.72
C VAL A 75 -2.48 -3.30 13.70
N MET A 76 -3.11 -4.45 13.44
CA MET A 76 -4.25 -4.57 12.54
C MET A 76 -5.33 -5.45 13.17
N TYR A 77 -6.58 -5.03 13.06
CA TYR A 77 -7.73 -5.83 13.47
C TYR A 77 -8.59 -6.21 12.27
N SER A 78 -8.88 -7.51 12.14
CA SER A 78 -9.77 -8.10 11.12
C SER A 78 -11.13 -8.44 11.72
N PHE A 79 -12.21 -7.86 11.20
CA PHE A 79 -13.57 -8.06 11.69
C PHE A 79 -14.21 -9.36 11.20
N PHE A 80 -13.83 -9.82 10.01
CA PHE A 80 -14.30 -11.07 9.39
C PHE A 80 -13.15 -12.05 9.23
N THR A 81 -12.97 -12.65 8.04
CA THR A 81 -11.88 -13.60 7.81
C THR A 81 -10.51 -12.93 8.00
N PRO A 82 -9.70 -13.36 8.97
CA PRO A 82 -8.36 -12.83 9.17
C PRO A 82 -7.45 -13.09 7.97
N GLN A 83 -6.56 -12.15 7.70
CA GLN A 83 -5.50 -12.33 6.73
C GLN A 83 -4.19 -12.70 7.43
N VAL A 84 -3.82 -13.97 7.36
CA VAL A 84 -2.58 -14.49 7.93
C VAL A 84 -1.55 -14.66 6.82
N GLY A 85 -0.46 -13.91 6.85
CA GLY A 85 0.57 -13.99 5.80
C GLY A 85 1.53 -12.80 5.84
N LEU A 86 2.65 -12.89 5.13
CA LEU A 86 3.63 -11.79 5.06
C LEU A 86 3.02 -10.57 4.35
N PHE A 87 2.32 -10.81 3.26
CA PHE A 87 1.57 -9.83 2.49
C PHE A 87 0.08 -10.10 2.62
N TYR A 88 -0.71 -9.04 2.53
CA TYR A 88 -2.15 -9.12 2.52
C TYR A 88 -2.68 -9.38 1.10
N ARG A 89 -3.93 -9.74 1.00
CA ARG A 89 -4.60 -9.96 -0.29
C ARG A 89 -5.17 -8.65 -0.80
N GLY A 90 -5.01 -8.36 -2.10
CA GLY A 90 -5.63 -7.22 -2.76
C GLY A 90 -7.07 -7.49 -3.17
N THR A 91 -7.38 -8.69 -3.66
CA THR A 91 -8.75 -9.15 -3.94
C THR A 91 -8.83 -10.67 -3.86
N SER A 92 -9.92 -11.18 -3.30
CA SER A 92 -10.18 -12.63 -3.25
C SER A 92 -10.98 -13.13 -4.43
N LEU A 93 -11.47 -12.26 -5.30
CA LEU A 93 -12.44 -12.58 -6.36
C LEU A 93 -13.71 -13.24 -5.83
N GLY A 94 -14.21 -12.75 -4.69
CA GLY A 94 -15.43 -13.25 -4.05
C GLY A 94 -15.28 -14.52 -3.19
N LYS A 95 -14.05 -14.97 -2.93
CA LYS A 95 -13.82 -16.20 -2.16
C LYS A 95 -13.86 -16.01 -0.65
N THR A 96 -13.54 -14.82 -0.15
CA THR A 96 -13.46 -14.51 1.30
C THR A 96 -14.01 -13.13 1.57
N GLN A 97 -14.73 -13.02 2.69
CA GLN A 97 -15.13 -11.73 3.24
C GLN A 97 -14.06 -11.23 4.20
N THR A 98 -13.49 -10.07 3.93
CA THR A 98 -12.45 -9.45 4.77
C THR A 98 -12.79 -8.01 5.01
N LEU A 99 -12.66 -7.56 6.26
CA LEU A 99 -12.71 -6.16 6.66
C LEU A 99 -11.66 -5.95 7.72
N SER A 100 -10.72 -5.04 7.49
CA SER A 100 -9.65 -4.76 8.45
C SER A 100 -9.36 -3.27 8.56
N ILE A 101 -8.87 -2.90 9.74
CA ILE A 101 -8.34 -1.57 10.06
C ILE A 101 -6.96 -1.76 10.65
N GLY A 102 -5.97 -1.04 10.15
CA GLY A 102 -4.60 -1.07 10.60
C GLY A 102 -4.08 0.31 10.99
N GLY A 103 -3.09 0.31 11.88
CA GLY A 103 -2.32 1.49 12.24
C GLY A 103 -0.86 1.14 12.38
N SER A 104 0.03 2.04 12.00
CA SER A 104 1.47 1.82 11.99
C SER A 104 2.24 3.07 12.39
N TYR A 105 3.45 2.83 12.90
CA TYR A 105 4.41 3.87 13.27
C TYR A 105 5.81 3.43 12.84
N ASP A 106 6.59 4.38 12.34
CA ASP A 106 7.95 4.18 11.86
C ASP A 106 8.78 5.39 12.28
N THR A 107 9.93 5.18 12.94
CA THR A 107 10.76 6.28 13.46
C THR A 107 12.23 5.92 13.50
N GLN A 108 13.06 6.92 13.25
CA GLN A 108 14.52 6.92 13.47
C GLN A 108 15.00 8.34 13.61
N GLU A 109 15.68 8.67 14.70
CA GLU A 109 16.10 10.05 15.03
C GLU A 109 14.88 11.00 14.99
N GLU A 110 14.98 12.10 14.23
CA GLU A 110 13.87 13.05 14.02
C GLU A 110 12.90 12.64 12.90
N TYR A 111 13.21 11.55 12.17
CA TYR A 111 12.25 11.00 11.22
C TYR A 111 11.12 10.27 11.93
N ASP A 112 9.91 10.59 11.57
CA ASP A 112 8.74 9.81 11.97
C ASP A 112 7.71 9.67 10.84
N SER A 113 6.91 8.61 10.92
CA SER A 113 5.81 8.37 10.00
C SER A 113 4.69 7.59 10.69
N ILE A 114 3.47 8.05 10.51
CA ILE A 114 2.25 7.41 11.02
C ILE A 114 1.40 6.99 9.83
N GLY A 115 0.96 5.73 9.84
CA GLY A 115 0.05 5.18 8.84
C GLY A 115 -1.25 4.69 9.45
N LEU A 116 -2.33 4.89 8.72
CA LEU A 116 -3.64 4.28 8.97
C LEU A 116 -4.13 3.64 7.69
N ASP A 117 -4.72 2.46 7.79
CA ASP A 117 -5.28 1.78 6.62
C ASP A 117 -6.61 1.09 6.94
N PHE A 118 -7.43 1.01 5.91
CA PHE A 118 -8.71 0.32 5.87
C PHE A 118 -8.76 -0.54 4.63
N PHE A 119 -9.19 -1.80 4.78
CA PHE A 119 -9.37 -2.72 3.66
C PHE A 119 -10.68 -3.49 3.79
N TRP A 120 -11.43 -3.58 2.69
CA TRP A 120 -12.69 -4.31 2.61
C TRP A 120 -12.79 -5.09 1.32
N ASP A 121 -12.93 -6.42 1.42
CA ASP A 121 -13.22 -7.34 0.31
C ASP A 121 -14.52 -8.07 0.63
N GLN A 122 -15.56 -7.78 -0.14
CA GLN A 122 -16.92 -8.23 0.10
C GLN A 122 -17.43 -9.09 -1.06
N PRO A 123 -17.68 -10.39 -0.84
CA PRO A 123 -18.41 -11.23 -1.77
C PRO A 123 -19.86 -10.73 -1.98
N ILE A 124 -20.31 -10.70 -3.23
CA ILE A 124 -21.69 -10.37 -3.63
C ILE A 124 -22.15 -11.45 -4.62
N GLY A 125 -22.76 -12.53 -4.09
CA GLY A 125 -22.96 -13.76 -4.86
C GLY A 125 -21.61 -14.35 -5.30
N GLU A 126 -21.44 -14.60 -6.60
CA GLU A 126 -20.17 -15.03 -7.19
C GLU A 126 -19.25 -13.86 -7.57
N SER A 127 -19.72 -12.62 -7.47
CA SER A 127 -18.98 -11.39 -7.73
C SER A 127 -18.37 -10.83 -6.44
N ALA A 128 -17.58 -9.74 -6.52
CA ALA A 128 -16.98 -9.13 -5.35
C ALA A 128 -16.79 -7.63 -5.51
N PHE A 129 -16.95 -6.92 -4.41
CA PHE A 129 -16.55 -5.53 -4.25
C PHE A 129 -15.27 -5.47 -3.41
N VAL A 130 -14.31 -4.63 -3.80
CA VAL A 130 -13.08 -4.37 -3.05
C VAL A 130 -12.90 -2.87 -2.87
N PHE A 131 -12.47 -2.47 -1.67
CA PHE A 131 -12.11 -1.11 -1.35
C PHE A 131 -10.91 -1.09 -0.40
N GLN A 132 -9.95 -0.19 -0.66
CA GLN A 132 -8.83 0.12 0.22
C GLN A 132 -8.69 1.62 0.38
N ALA A 133 -8.33 2.06 1.58
CA ALA A 133 -7.95 3.44 1.88
C ALA A 133 -6.72 3.43 2.77
N ASP A 134 -5.71 4.22 2.42
CA ASP A 134 -4.50 4.43 3.18
C ASP A 134 -4.28 5.91 3.43
N TYR A 135 -3.84 6.24 4.63
CA TYR A 135 -3.38 7.55 5.05
C TYR A 135 -1.98 7.42 5.63
N VAL A 136 -1.05 8.23 5.17
CA VAL A 136 0.33 8.27 5.69
C VAL A 136 0.72 9.72 5.90
N ASN A 137 1.12 10.06 7.12
CA ASN A 137 1.80 11.32 7.41
C ASN A 137 3.26 11.01 7.71
N THR A 138 4.17 11.71 7.08
CA THR A 138 5.62 11.49 7.19
C THR A 138 6.34 12.81 7.38
N ASP A 139 7.27 12.84 8.34
CA ASP A 139 8.21 13.93 8.53
C ASP A 139 9.64 13.39 8.56
N GLY A 140 10.51 13.89 7.68
CA GLY A 140 11.92 13.51 7.64
C GLY A 140 12.75 14.17 8.73
N GLY A 141 12.26 15.25 9.34
CA GLY A 141 13.00 16.07 10.29
C GLY A 141 14.32 16.59 9.72
N ASP A 142 15.22 16.94 10.62
CA ASP A 142 16.60 17.32 10.25
C ASP A 142 17.47 16.10 9.86
N PHE A 143 17.00 14.89 10.18
CA PHE A 143 17.68 13.64 9.86
C PHE A 143 17.55 13.23 8.38
N LEU A 144 16.35 13.27 7.82
CA LEU A 144 16.08 12.94 6.41
C LEU A 144 15.61 14.18 5.63
N THR A 145 16.45 15.19 5.55
CA THR A 145 16.13 16.51 4.97
C THR A 145 15.61 16.47 3.52
N ALA A 146 15.87 15.39 2.78
CA ALA A 146 15.31 15.18 1.44
C ALA A 146 13.84 14.74 1.48
N LEU A 147 13.38 14.22 2.62
CA LEU A 147 12.01 13.75 2.86
C LEU A 147 11.23 14.87 3.57
N ALA A 148 10.62 15.75 2.79
CA ALA A 148 9.84 16.85 3.35
C ALA A 148 8.59 16.32 4.09
N GLU A 149 8.15 17.07 5.11
CA GLU A 149 6.89 16.77 5.80
C GLU A 149 5.74 16.77 4.81
N GLN A 150 4.97 15.67 4.82
CA GLN A 150 3.93 15.42 3.84
C GLN A 150 2.81 14.54 4.37
N THR A 151 1.63 14.71 3.79
CA THR A 151 0.47 13.85 4.01
C THR A 151 0.09 13.20 2.69
N ASN A 152 0.02 11.89 2.68
CA ASN A 152 -0.30 11.10 1.51
C ASN A 152 -1.57 10.26 1.75
N MET A 153 -2.42 10.19 0.73
CA MET A 153 -3.64 9.37 0.77
C MET A 153 -3.72 8.51 -0.48
N LEU A 154 -4.26 7.31 -0.31
CA LEU A 154 -4.58 6.39 -1.38
C LEU A 154 -5.98 5.84 -1.17
N PHE A 155 -6.80 5.87 -2.21
CA PHE A 155 -8.09 5.20 -2.26
C PHE A 155 -8.12 4.32 -3.49
N GLU A 156 -8.49 3.05 -3.34
CA GLU A 156 -8.68 2.19 -4.49
C GLU A 156 -9.93 1.34 -4.32
N THR A 157 -10.63 1.09 -5.42
CA THR A 157 -11.85 0.29 -5.42
C THR A 157 -11.99 -0.47 -6.73
N GLY A 158 -12.66 -1.61 -6.67
CA GLY A 158 -12.98 -2.40 -7.84
C GLY A 158 -14.19 -3.30 -7.63
N PHE A 159 -14.80 -3.70 -8.74
CA PHE A 159 -15.91 -4.64 -8.72
C PHE A 159 -15.66 -5.79 -9.70
N TYR A 160 -15.52 -7.01 -9.17
CA TYR A 160 -15.32 -8.20 -9.97
C TYR A 160 -16.67 -8.77 -10.44
N PHE A 161 -16.88 -8.83 -11.74
CA PHE A 161 -18.01 -9.49 -12.40
C PHE A 161 -17.62 -10.93 -12.77
N SER A 162 -18.05 -11.91 -11.98
CA SER A 162 -17.67 -13.33 -12.16
C SER A 162 -18.11 -13.89 -13.51
N SER A 163 -19.32 -13.52 -13.98
CA SER A 163 -19.91 -14.02 -15.22
C SER A 163 -19.08 -13.72 -16.48
N ILE A 164 -18.39 -12.59 -16.49
CA ILE A 164 -17.52 -12.17 -17.60
C ILE A 164 -16.04 -12.11 -17.21
N ARG A 165 -15.71 -12.48 -15.97
CA ARG A 165 -14.34 -12.48 -15.41
C ARG A 165 -13.61 -11.15 -15.56
N LEU A 166 -14.33 -10.04 -15.41
CA LEU A 166 -13.85 -8.69 -15.59
C LEU A 166 -13.95 -7.89 -14.29
N GLN A 167 -12.93 -7.07 -14.00
CA GLN A 167 -12.89 -6.20 -12.84
C GLN A 167 -12.45 -4.79 -13.24
N PRO A 168 -13.39 -3.83 -13.48
CA PRO A 168 -13.05 -2.44 -13.47
C PRO A 168 -12.53 -2.02 -12.09
N PHE A 169 -11.57 -1.08 -12.09
CA PHE A 169 -11.04 -0.49 -10.87
C PHE A 169 -10.76 0.99 -11.05
N LEU A 170 -10.79 1.70 -9.93
CA LEU A 170 -10.38 3.11 -9.80
C LEU A 170 -9.39 3.23 -8.65
N GLN A 171 -8.41 4.11 -8.81
CA GLN A 171 -7.48 4.50 -7.75
C GLN A 171 -7.32 6.02 -7.78
N TYR A 172 -7.34 6.64 -6.62
CA TYR A 172 -7.06 8.05 -6.44
C TYR A 172 -5.99 8.20 -5.35
N ALA A 173 -4.95 8.96 -5.64
CA ALA A 173 -3.84 9.18 -4.73
C ALA A 173 -3.46 10.64 -4.67
N THR A 174 -3.12 11.14 -3.48
CA THR A 174 -2.63 12.51 -3.27
C THR A 174 -1.35 12.50 -2.47
N GLN A 175 -0.47 13.45 -2.79
CA GLN A 175 0.72 13.80 -2.03
C GLN A 175 0.70 15.29 -1.77
N ASN A 176 0.56 15.68 -0.50
CA ASN A 176 0.48 17.07 -0.09
C ASN A 176 1.66 17.39 0.83
N PHE A 177 2.49 18.33 0.44
CA PHE A 177 3.65 18.79 1.21
C PHE A 177 3.25 19.95 2.11
N LYS A 178 3.81 19.98 3.33
CA LYS A 178 3.63 21.11 4.24
C LYS A 178 4.53 22.29 3.85
N ASP A 179 5.66 22.02 3.21
CA ASP A 179 6.59 23.03 2.71
C ASP A 179 6.11 23.60 1.38
N SER A 180 5.89 24.91 1.33
CA SER A 180 5.47 25.64 0.13
C SER A 180 6.47 25.62 -1.04
N GLY A 181 7.69 25.14 -0.83
CA GLY A 181 8.70 24.94 -1.88
C GLY A 181 8.58 23.62 -2.65
N ARG A 182 7.68 22.73 -2.25
CA ARG A 182 7.37 21.47 -2.93
C ARG A 182 6.08 21.59 -3.73
N VAL A 183 5.92 20.71 -4.71
CA VAL A 183 4.74 20.67 -5.58
C VAL A 183 3.88 19.48 -5.18
N ASP A 184 2.65 19.75 -4.78
CA ASP A 184 1.66 18.72 -4.49
C ASP A 184 1.26 18.02 -5.79
N GLU A 185 0.88 16.76 -5.70
CA GLU A 185 0.50 15.96 -6.86
C GLU A 185 -0.72 15.09 -6.57
N GLU A 186 -1.65 15.06 -7.52
CA GLU A 186 -2.79 14.16 -7.52
C GLU A 186 -2.69 13.16 -8.68
N ARG A 187 -3.15 11.93 -8.46
CA ARG A 187 -3.23 10.90 -9.49
C ARG A 187 -4.60 10.24 -9.48
N LEU A 188 -5.22 10.19 -10.64
CA LEU A 188 -6.44 9.43 -10.87
C LEU A 188 -6.18 8.34 -11.89
N THR A 189 -6.33 7.08 -11.45
CA THR A 189 -6.17 5.91 -12.30
C THR A 189 -7.51 5.20 -12.50
N ALA A 190 -7.84 4.91 -13.75
CA ALA A 190 -8.94 4.01 -14.10
C ALA A 190 -8.38 2.80 -14.86
N GLY A 191 -8.89 1.61 -14.58
CA GLY A 191 -8.37 0.42 -15.22
C GLY A 191 -9.37 -0.73 -15.27
N LEU A 192 -8.92 -1.79 -15.94
CA LEU A 192 -9.69 -2.98 -16.19
C LEU A 192 -8.80 -4.21 -16.09
N THR A 193 -9.22 -5.20 -15.31
CA THR A 193 -8.55 -6.51 -15.24
C THR A 193 -9.45 -7.58 -15.83
N TYR A 194 -8.91 -8.38 -16.77
CA TYR A 194 -9.57 -9.58 -17.29
C TYR A 194 -8.86 -10.82 -16.75
N TYR A 195 -9.59 -11.65 -15.99
CA TYR A 195 -9.06 -12.87 -15.37
C TYR A 195 -9.25 -14.08 -16.28
N ILE A 196 -8.18 -14.53 -16.92
CA ILE A 196 -8.18 -15.73 -17.78
C ILE A 196 -8.32 -16.98 -16.89
N THR A 197 -7.48 -17.09 -15.86
CA THR A 197 -7.49 -18.17 -14.86
C THR A 197 -7.27 -17.58 -13.46
N GLY A 198 -8.20 -16.71 -13.02
CA GLY A 198 -8.06 -16.00 -11.75
C GLY A 198 -6.76 -15.23 -11.66
N HIS A 199 -6.14 -15.21 -10.47
CA HIS A 199 -4.88 -14.53 -10.26
C HIS A 199 -3.68 -15.17 -10.98
N ASN A 200 -3.76 -16.44 -11.33
CA ASN A 200 -2.66 -17.17 -11.98
C ASN A 200 -2.39 -16.67 -13.41
N ASN A 201 -3.42 -16.16 -14.08
CA ASN A 201 -3.27 -15.60 -15.42
C ASN A 201 -4.31 -14.49 -15.64
N ASN A 202 -3.85 -13.25 -15.78
CA ASN A 202 -4.72 -12.11 -16.02
C ASN A 202 -4.03 -11.03 -16.85
N LEU A 203 -4.86 -10.21 -17.51
CA LEU A 203 -4.45 -9.03 -18.26
C LEU A 203 -5.03 -7.80 -17.57
N LYS A 204 -4.21 -6.77 -17.38
CA LYS A 204 -4.59 -5.49 -16.78
C LYS A 204 -4.24 -4.35 -17.72
N LEU A 205 -5.17 -3.43 -17.88
CA LEU A 205 -4.98 -2.16 -18.59
C LEU A 205 -5.37 -1.03 -17.65
N SER A 206 -4.53 -0.01 -17.54
CA SER A 206 -4.86 1.20 -16.79
C SER A 206 -4.43 2.46 -17.52
N TYR A 207 -5.18 3.51 -17.29
CA TYR A 207 -4.87 4.89 -17.63
C TYR A 207 -4.78 5.71 -16.35
N THR A 208 -3.72 6.48 -16.20
CA THR A 208 -3.48 7.36 -15.06
C THR A 208 -3.30 8.78 -15.53
N LYS A 209 -4.10 9.70 -15.00
CA LYS A 209 -3.89 11.14 -15.11
C LYS A 209 -3.10 11.61 -13.90
N ILE A 210 -2.00 12.32 -14.14
CA ILE A 210 -1.08 12.85 -13.13
C ILE A 210 -1.16 14.36 -13.19
N GLU A 211 -1.63 14.98 -12.12
CA GLU A 211 -1.88 16.41 -12.01
C GLU A 211 -1.06 17.02 -10.86
N PRO A 212 0.13 17.59 -11.15
CA PRO A 212 0.84 18.39 -10.17
C PRO A 212 0.18 19.77 -10.04
N ASP A 213 0.16 20.36 -8.85
CA ASP A 213 -0.36 21.71 -8.60
C ASP A 213 0.41 22.79 -9.38
N ALA A 214 1.65 22.50 -9.76
CA ALA A 214 2.48 23.35 -10.61
C ALA A 214 3.20 22.52 -11.67
N GLY A 215 3.11 22.94 -12.93
CA GLY A 215 3.69 22.25 -14.08
C GLY A 215 2.65 21.69 -15.02
N GLU A 216 3.08 20.80 -15.91
CA GLU A 216 2.17 20.19 -16.90
C GLU A 216 1.61 18.87 -16.40
N SER A 217 0.30 18.67 -16.63
CA SER A 217 -0.33 17.36 -16.42
C SER A 217 0.24 16.33 -17.38
N ARG A 218 0.30 15.08 -16.92
CA ARG A 218 0.86 13.95 -17.69
C ARG A 218 -0.14 12.80 -17.71
N ASP A 219 -0.16 12.08 -18.81
CA ASP A 219 -0.97 10.88 -18.99
C ASP A 219 -0.05 9.66 -19.05
N GLN A 220 -0.50 8.55 -18.45
CA GLN A 220 0.23 7.30 -18.45
C GLN A 220 -0.72 6.13 -18.75
N ILE A 221 -0.31 5.26 -19.66
CA ILE A 221 -1.02 4.01 -19.96
C ILE A 221 -0.13 2.83 -19.58
N ASN A 222 -0.69 1.88 -18.82
CA ASN A 222 0.00 0.65 -18.46
C ASN A 222 -0.79 -0.55 -18.97
N LEU A 223 -0.08 -1.48 -19.62
CA LEU A 223 -0.58 -2.80 -19.98
C LEU A 223 0.29 -3.84 -19.30
N GLN A 224 -0.33 -4.72 -18.50
CA GLN A 224 0.34 -5.77 -17.77
C GLN A 224 -0.28 -7.12 -18.08
N TRP A 225 0.56 -8.09 -18.35
CA TRP A 225 0.19 -9.51 -18.39
C TRP A 225 0.85 -10.20 -17.21
N GLN A 226 0.01 -10.73 -16.31
CA GLN A 226 0.45 -11.41 -15.10
C GLN A 226 0.29 -12.92 -15.27
N ILE A 227 1.37 -13.65 -15.00
CA ILE A 227 1.38 -15.11 -14.95
C ILE A 227 2.08 -15.53 -13.66
N PHE A 228 1.35 -16.26 -12.79
CA PHE A 228 1.90 -16.91 -11.61
C PHE A 228 1.64 -18.41 -11.69
N GLN A 229 2.64 -19.20 -11.31
CA GLN A 229 2.50 -20.63 -11.07
C GLN A 229 2.71 -20.86 -9.57
N PHE A 230 1.68 -21.38 -8.90
CA PHE A 230 1.73 -21.82 -7.50
C PHE A 230 1.68 -23.34 -7.45
#